data_6e3e58f692e18a26f116eb70a29583b8
#
_entry.id   6e3e58f692e18a26f116eb70a29583b8
#
_cell.length_a   1.000
_cell.length_b   1.000
_cell.length_c   1.000
_cell.angle_alpha   90.00
_cell.angle_beta   90.00
_cell.angle_gamma   90.00
#
_symmetry.space_group_name_H-M   'P 1'
#
loop_
_entity.id
_entity.type
_entity.pdbx_description
1 polymer ?
#
loop_
_entity_poly.entity_id
_entity_poly.type
_entity_poly.pdbx_seq_one_letter_code
_entity_poly.pdbx_strand_id
1 'polypeptide(L)'
;MRADATGDAAARGDTASGGATGGTAGNIATVDLHPSLLPLAFLVGTWRGEGVGGYEGMESFHYGQEITFAADGRPALGYVSHTWWADEPRDGREPGSPLATETGFWRVQPPATEPGPDGKVNGSPVVEVMLAHPFGIAEIYVGTVTGTRIDLDSNVLIRTATAREVTRSVRLYGLIEGGDLAYAIDMEAGGKPLQSHLSARLHRSPS
;
A
#
# COMPACT_ATOMS: atom_id res chain seq x y z
N MET A 1 -51.16 34.51 -36.68
CA MET A 1 -50.67 34.65 -38.05
C MET A 1 -49.67 33.55 -38.24
N ARG A 2 -50.09 32.44 -38.78
CA ARG A 2 -50.00 31.96 -40.21
C ARG A 2 -48.57 32.11 -40.70
N ALA A 3 -47.86 31.17 -41.31
CA ALA A 3 -48.22 29.87 -41.93
C ALA A 3 -46.89 29.20 -42.26
N ASP A 4 -46.75 27.91 -42.20
CA ASP A 4 -46.78 26.98 -43.34
C ASP A 4 -45.61 27.16 -44.34
N ALA A 5 -44.96 26.19 -44.88
CA ALA A 5 -45.22 24.78 -45.11
C ALA A 5 -44.02 24.17 -45.82
N THR A 6 -43.90 22.87 -45.66
CA THR A 6 -43.74 21.82 -46.71
C THR A 6 -42.49 21.82 -47.59
N GLY A 7 -41.90 20.72 -47.68
CA GLY A 7 -41.96 19.57 -48.59
C GLY A 7 -40.54 19.08 -48.79
N ASP A 8 -40.21 17.96 -48.99
CA ASP A 8 -40.66 16.67 -49.49
C ASP A 8 -39.43 15.89 -49.99
N ALA A 9 -39.38 14.70 -49.59
CA ALA A 9 -39.19 13.43 -50.26
C ALA A 9 -37.85 13.02 -50.93
N ALA A 10 -37.46 11.85 -50.47
CA ALA A 10 -37.04 10.65 -51.23
C ALA A 10 -35.61 10.63 -51.81
N ALA A 11 -34.85 9.57 -51.80
CA ALA A 11 -35.05 8.13 -51.71
C ALA A 11 -33.72 7.39 -51.61
N ARG A 12 -33.75 6.28 -50.92
CA ARG A 12 -33.14 4.97 -51.24
C ARG A 12 -31.65 4.87 -51.58
N GLY A 13 -30.96 4.03 -50.81
CA GLY A 13 -29.73 3.35 -51.21
C GLY A 13 -29.26 2.41 -50.12
N ASP A 14 -29.78 1.22 -50.20
CA ASP A 14 -29.42 0.01 -49.40
C ASP A 14 -28.02 -0.46 -49.84
N THR A 15 -27.14 -0.79 -48.87
CA THR A 15 -26.24 -1.94 -49.00
C THR A 15 -25.68 -2.32 -47.63
N ALA A 16 -26.01 -3.53 -47.27
CA ALA A 16 -25.46 -4.29 -46.16
C ALA A 16 -23.99 -4.63 -46.41
N SER A 17 -23.17 -4.71 -45.41
CA SER A 17 -22.30 -5.87 -45.11
C SER A 17 -21.25 -5.55 -44.03
N GLY A 18 -21.04 -6.49 -43.16
CA GLY A 18 -19.76 -6.68 -42.47
C GLY A 18 -19.80 -6.48 -40.95
N GLY A 19 -20.27 -7.50 -40.25
CA GLY A 19 -20.01 -7.65 -38.84
C GLY A 19 -18.51 -7.76 -38.57
N ALA A 20 -18.02 -6.92 -37.67
CA ALA A 20 -16.79 -7.18 -36.93
C ALA A 20 -17.15 -7.15 -35.45
N THR A 21 -17.21 -8.34 -34.87
CA THR A 21 -17.18 -8.54 -33.43
C THR A 21 -15.83 -8.04 -32.90
N GLY A 22 -15.76 -6.78 -32.58
CA GLY A 22 -14.68 -6.22 -31.80
C GLY A 22 -14.83 -6.68 -30.36
N GLY A 23 -14.11 -7.75 -29.98
CA GLY A 23 -13.95 -8.11 -28.59
C GLY A 23 -13.43 -6.91 -27.82
N THR A 24 -14.19 -6.52 -26.80
CA THR A 24 -13.76 -5.52 -25.82
C THR A 24 -12.55 -6.12 -25.11
N ALA A 25 -11.34 -5.79 -25.59
CA ALA A 25 -10.12 -5.97 -24.80
C ALA A 25 -10.33 -5.15 -23.54
N GLY A 26 -10.49 -5.83 -22.43
CA GLY A 26 -10.56 -5.19 -21.13
C GLY A 26 -9.36 -4.25 -21.01
N ASN A 27 -9.65 -2.99 -20.81
CA ASN A 27 -8.64 -1.96 -20.59
C ASN A 27 -8.00 -2.30 -19.25
N ILE A 28 -6.89 -3.03 -19.27
CA ILE A 28 -6.02 -3.15 -18.09
C ILE A 28 -5.52 -1.74 -17.88
N ALA A 29 -6.10 -1.03 -16.91
CA ALA A 29 -5.64 0.28 -16.51
C ALA A 29 -4.15 0.16 -16.22
N THR A 30 -3.31 0.68 -17.11
CA THR A 30 -1.87 0.79 -16.84
C THR A 30 -1.73 1.64 -15.61
N VAL A 31 -1.20 1.05 -14.55
CA VAL A 31 -0.91 1.78 -13.30
C VAL A 31 0.04 2.91 -13.67
N ASP A 32 -0.39 4.16 -13.47
CA ASP A 32 0.43 5.35 -13.73
C ASP A 32 1.45 5.49 -12.59
N LEU A 33 2.56 4.77 -12.71
CA LEU A 33 3.63 4.78 -11.73
C LEU A 33 4.65 5.87 -12.07
N HIS A 34 4.80 6.84 -11.18
CA HIS A 34 5.82 7.88 -11.34
C HIS A 34 7.24 7.26 -11.38
N PRO A 35 8.14 7.70 -12.29
CA PRO A 35 9.48 7.10 -12.46
C PRO A 35 10.31 7.00 -11.17
N SER A 36 10.21 7.96 -10.26
CA SER A 36 10.92 7.90 -8.97
C SER A 36 10.50 6.74 -8.09
N LEU A 37 9.32 6.14 -8.34
CA LEU A 37 8.78 5.04 -7.54
C LEU A 37 9.15 3.65 -8.09
N LEU A 38 9.95 3.56 -9.16
CA LEU A 38 10.41 2.28 -9.69
C LEU A 38 11.00 1.34 -8.63
N PRO A 39 11.80 1.82 -7.65
CA PRO A 39 12.29 0.97 -6.57
C PRO A 39 11.20 0.35 -5.69
N LEU A 40 10.00 0.95 -5.65
CA LEU A 40 8.84 0.49 -4.88
C LEU A 40 7.77 -0.18 -5.75
N ALA A 41 8.00 -0.34 -7.06
CA ALA A 41 7.02 -0.87 -8.00
C ALA A 41 6.46 -2.25 -7.59
N PHE A 42 7.28 -3.05 -6.94
CA PHE A 42 6.87 -4.38 -6.48
C PHE A 42 5.78 -4.36 -5.40
N LEU A 43 5.63 -3.26 -4.67
CA LEU A 43 4.58 -3.10 -3.66
C LEU A 43 3.21 -2.80 -4.25
N VAL A 44 3.13 -2.15 -5.43
CA VAL A 44 1.88 -1.62 -6.00
C VAL A 44 0.82 -2.70 -6.15
N GLY A 45 -0.37 -2.43 -5.65
CA GLY A 45 -1.52 -3.33 -5.66
C GLY A 45 -2.08 -3.60 -4.27
N THR A 46 -2.97 -4.57 -4.19
CA THR A 46 -3.60 -5.01 -2.94
C THR A 46 -3.02 -6.36 -2.52
N TRP A 47 -2.71 -6.45 -1.24
CA TRP A 47 -2.11 -7.62 -0.60
C TRP A 47 -2.99 -8.07 0.55
N ARG A 48 -3.28 -9.36 0.66
CA ARG A 48 -4.14 -9.90 1.70
C ARG A 48 -3.58 -11.19 2.29
N GLY A 49 -3.69 -11.36 3.59
CA GLY A 49 -3.21 -12.54 4.29
C GLY A 49 -3.34 -12.44 5.78
N GLU A 50 -2.48 -13.13 6.48
CA GLU A 50 -2.55 -13.30 7.93
C GLU A 50 -1.21 -13.00 8.58
N GLY A 51 -1.28 -12.65 9.85
CA GLY A 51 -0.12 -12.36 10.68
C GLY A 51 -0.30 -12.79 12.12
N VAL A 52 0.80 -12.68 12.85
CA VAL A 52 0.84 -12.90 14.28
C VAL A 52 1.35 -11.64 14.97
N GLY A 53 0.76 -11.32 16.10
CA GLY A 53 1.14 -10.20 16.93
C GLY A 53 1.36 -10.64 18.39
N GLY A 54 2.16 -9.84 19.10
CA GLY A 54 2.43 -10.05 20.50
C GLY A 54 3.32 -8.95 21.03
N TYR A 55 3.46 -8.90 22.34
CA TYR A 55 4.37 -8.00 23.03
C TYR A 55 4.62 -8.54 24.44
N GLU A 56 5.73 -8.20 25.06
CA GLU A 56 6.02 -8.64 26.42
C GLU A 56 4.90 -8.27 27.40
N GLY A 57 4.34 -9.28 28.09
CA GLY A 57 3.19 -9.13 28.98
C GLY A 57 1.83 -9.11 28.27
N MET A 58 1.81 -9.34 26.95
CA MET A 58 0.61 -9.52 26.14
C MET A 58 0.59 -10.94 25.57
N GLU A 59 -0.57 -11.57 25.60
CA GLU A 59 -0.74 -12.86 24.93
C GLU A 59 -0.66 -12.68 23.40
N SER A 60 -0.01 -13.62 22.71
CA SER A 60 0.06 -13.62 21.25
C SER A 60 -1.32 -13.78 20.64
N PHE A 61 -1.51 -13.17 19.46
CA PHE A 61 -2.77 -13.19 18.74
C PHE A 61 -2.54 -13.32 17.23
N HIS A 62 -3.53 -13.86 16.52
CA HIS A 62 -3.56 -13.88 15.06
C HIS A 62 -4.46 -12.76 14.53
N TYR A 63 -4.09 -12.25 13.36
CA TYR A 63 -4.88 -11.24 12.68
C TYR A 63 -4.88 -11.45 11.17
N GLY A 64 -6.00 -11.12 10.55
CA GLY A 64 -6.07 -10.96 9.11
C GLY A 64 -5.73 -9.54 8.72
N GLN A 65 -5.23 -9.35 7.51
CA GLN A 65 -4.82 -8.05 7.01
C GLN A 65 -5.06 -7.89 5.52
N GLU A 66 -5.38 -6.64 5.15
CA GLU A 66 -5.34 -6.17 3.79
C GLU A 66 -4.52 -4.87 3.73
N ILE A 67 -3.56 -4.83 2.80
CA ILE A 67 -2.75 -3.64 2.52
C ILE A 67 -2.95 -3.25 1.05
N THR A 68 -3.19 -1.96 0.81
CA THR A 68 -3.21 -1.40 -0.54
C THR A 68 -2.12 -0.36 -0.69
N PHE A 69 -1.28 -0.53 -1.73
CA PHE A 69 -0.35 0.48 -2.23
C PHE A 69 -0.86 0.99 -3.57
N ALA A 70 -1.32 2.23 -3.61
CA ALA A 70 -1.91 2.85 -4.80
C ALA A 70 -0.96 3.86 -5.44
N ALA A 71 -0.76 3.74 -6.75
CA ALA A 71 -0.07 4.74 -7.58
C ALA A 71 -1.11 5.54 -8.38
N ASP A 72 -0.91 6.85 -8.48
CA ASP A 72 -1.79 7.77 -9.18
C ASP A 72 -1.04 8.81 -10.04
N GLY A 73 0.19 8.47 -10.47
CA GLY A 73 1.06 9.35 -11.26
C GLY A 73 1.89 10.34 -10.43
N ARG A 74 1.58 10.52 -9.15
CA ARG A 74 2.37 11.36 -8.25
C ARG A 74 3.61 10.62 -7.71
N PRO A 75 4.66 11.35 -7.24
CA PRO A 75 5.90 10.74 -6.74
C PRO A 75 5.76 10.16 -5.32
N ALA A 76 4.60 9.58 -5.01
CA ALA A 76 4.34 8.87 -3.76
C ALA A 76 3.28 7.79 -3.98
N LEU A 77 3.41 6.64 -3.31
CA LEU A 77 2.35 5.65 -3.19
C LEU A 77 1.43 6.04 -2.04
N GLY A 78 0.13 6.04 -2.28
CA GLY A 78 -0.87 6.02 -1.21
C GLY A 78 -0.85 4.65 -0.53
N TYR A 79 -0.97 4.64 0.79
CA TYR A 79 -0.93 3.43 1.61
C TYR A 79 -2.12 3.38 2.55
N VAL A 80 -2.79 2.23 2.57
CA VAL A 80 -3.82 1.91 3.56
C VAL A 80 -3.65 0.48 3.99
N SER A 81 -3.71 0.23 5.29
CA SER A 81 -3.71 -1.10 5.90
C SER A 81 -4.90 -1.22 6.84
N HIS A 82 -5.64 -2.32 6.70
CA HIS A 82 -6.69 -2.72 7.62
C HIS A 82 -6.36 -4.07 8.20
N THR A 83 -6.50 -4.21 9.52
CA THR A 83 -6.36 -5.49 10.21
C THR A 83 -7.61 -5.81 11.01
N TRP A 84 -7.85 -7.10 11.20
CA TRP A 84 -8.98 -7.64 11.96
C TRP A 84 -8.55 -8.85 12.76
N TRP A 85 -9.28 -9.14 13.83
CA TRP A 85 -9.04 -10.32 14.65
C TRP A 85 -9.28 -11.60 13.83
N ALA A 86 -8.40 -12.59 13.98
CA ALA A 86 -8.52 -13.90 13.32
C ALA A 86 -8.65 -15.05 14.33
N ASP A 87 -8.34 -14.83 15.60
CA ASP A 87 -8.48 -15.82 16.66
C ASP A 87 -9.95 -16.11 16.99
N GLU A 88 -10.17 -17.23 17.71
CA GLU A 88 -11.44 -17.56 18.32
C GLU A 88 -11.95 -16.43 19.25
N PRO A 89 -13.27 -16.30 19.43
CA PRO A 89 -13.84 -15.24 20.26
C PRO A 89 -13.20 -15.20 21.67
N ARG A 90 -12.70 -14.03 22.04
CA ARG A 90 -12.03 -13.83 23.33
C ARG A 90 -12.17 -12.36 23.77
N ASP A 91 -12.44 -12.15 25.08
CA ASP A 91 -12.52 -10.80 25.67
C ASP A 91 -13.45 -9.84 24.94
N GLY A 92 -14.56 -10.35 24.38
CA GLY A 92 -15.52 -9.55 23.58
C GLY A 92 -15.04 -9.22 22.18
N ARG A 93 -13.97 -9.85 21.71
CA ARG A 93 -13.47 -9.75 20.34
C ARG A 93 -13.93 -10.94 19.53
N GLU A 94 -14.50 -10.69 18.37
CA GLU A 94 -14.98 -11.70 17.44
C GLU A 94 -14.07 -11.77 16.21
N PRO A 95 -13.89 -12.95 15.60
CA PRO A 95 -13.22 -13.07 14.31
C PRO A 95 -13.83 -12.10 13.29
N GLY A 96 -12.96 -11.39 12.55
CA GLY A 96 -13.37 -10.37 11.58
C GLY A 96 -13.67 -8.99 12.16
N SER A 97 -13.72 -8.84 13.50
CA SER A 97 -13.85 -7.50 14.10
C SER A 97 -12.61 -6.64 13.88
N PRO A 98 -12.74 -5.31 13.67
CA PRO A 98 -11.60 -4.45 13.40
C PRO A 98 -10.56 -4.48 14.53
N LEU A 99 -9.28 -4.55 14.16
CA LEU A 99 -8.15 -4.49 15.09
C LEU A 99 -7.42 -3.15 15.00
N ALA A 100 -6.91 -2.80 13.82
CA ALA A 100 -6.17 -1.57 13.60
C ALA A 100 -6.28 -1.10 12.14
N THR A 101 -5.99 0.17 11.94
CA THR A 101 -5.88 0.78 10.62
C THR A 101 -4.65 1.69 10.61
N GLU A 102 -3.93 1.67 9.50
CA GLU A 102 -2.86 2.63 9.20
C GLU A 102 -3.15 3.26 7.85
N THR A 103 -2.80 4.54 7.70
CA THR A 103 -2.86 5.22 6.40
C THR A 103 -1.67 6.15 6.24
N GLY A 104 -1.27 6.38 4.99
CA GLY A 104 -0.14 7.27 4.75
C GLY A 104 0.42 7.22 3.34
N PHE A 105 1.70 7.57 3.23
CA PHE A 105 2.40 7.70 1.95
C PHE A 105 3.80 7.12 2.02
N TRP A 106 4.22 6.51 0.91
CA TRP A 106 5.56 5.97 0.70
C TRP A 106 6.19 6.70 -0.48
N ARG A 107 7.38 7.23 -0.33
CA ARG A 107 8.10 7.89 -1.41
C ARG A 107 9.59 7.54 -1.40
N VAL A 108 10.23 7.70 -2.55
CA VAL A 108 11.68 7.58 -2.69
C VAL A 108 12.27 8.99 -2.73
N GLN A 109 13.30 9.25 -1.92
CA GLN A 109 14.01 10.52 -1.97
C GLN A 109 14.65 10.72 -3.35
N PRO A 110 14.67 11.95 -3.87
CA PRO A 110 15.55 12.27 -4.99
C PRO A 110 17.01 11.91 -4.63
N PRO A 111 17.78 11.36 -5.56
CA PRO A 111 19.18 11.05 -5.30
C PRO A 111 19.94 12.31 -4.88
N ALA A 112 20.74 12.19 -3.81
CA ALA A 112 21.53 13.31 -3.27
C ALA A 112 22.68 13.74 -4.19
N THR A 113 23.06 12.91 -5.14
CA THR A 113 24.13 13.15 -6.11
C THR A 113 23.65 12.93 -7.52
N GLU A 114 24.15 13.76 -8.46
CA GLU A 114 23.96 13.52 -9.89
C GLU A 114 24.47 12.12 -10.26
N PRO A 115 23.81 11.43 -11.23
CA PRO A 115 24.29 10.16 -11.72
C PRO A 115 25.75 10.27 -12.17
N GLY A 116 26.56 9.25 -11.86
CA GLY A 116 27.92 9.14 -12.37
C GLY A 116 27.99 9.10 -13.89
N PRO A 117 29.19 9.11 -14.49
CA PRO A 117 29.38 9.05 -15.93
C PRO A 117 28.77 7.80 -16.59
N ASP A 118 28.53 6.76 -15.81
CA ASP A 118 27.86 5.51 -16.22
C ASP A 118 26.33 5.57 -16.09
N GLY A 119 25.75 6.73 -15.73
CA GLY A 119 24.33 6.92 -15.51
C GLY A 119 23.78 6.31 -14.22
N LYS A 120 24.65 5.77 -13.34
CA LYS A 120 24.24 5.15 -12.09
C LYS A 120 24.34 6.11 -10.93
N VAL A 121 23.34 6.09 -10.07
CA VAL A 121 23.38 6.73 -8.75
C VAL A 121 23.99 5.75 -7.77
N ASN A 122 25.06 6.17 -7.08
CA ASN A 122 25.70 5.34 -6.06
C ASN A 122 24.85 5.29 -4.79
N GLY A 123 24.62 4.06 -4.29
CA GLY A 123 23.88 3.79 -3.07
C GLY A 123 22.47 3.20 -3.30
N SER A 124 21.92 2.59 -2.26
CA SER A 124 20.52 2.11 -2.27
C SER A 124 19.57 3.31 -2.22
N PRO A 125 18.46 3.30 -2.97
CA PRO A 125 17.44 4.34 -2.88
C PRO A 125 16.95 4.50 -1.43
N VAL A 126 16.85 5.74 -0.98
CA VAL A 126 16.31 6.06 0.35
C VAL A 126 14.81 6.18 0.25
N VAL A 127 14.11 5.51 1.16
CA VAL A 127 12.65 5.50 1.26
C VAL A 127 12.22 6.29 2.48
N GLU A 128 11.21 7.12 2.31
CA GLU A 128 10.53 7.83 3.39
C GLU A 128 9.08 7.39 3.45
N VAL A 129 8.61 7.08 4.65
CA VAL A 129 7.25 6.61 4.90
C VAL A 129 6.61 7.45 5.99
N MET A 130 5.44 7.99 5.72
CA MET A 130 4.64 8.76 6.67
C MET A 130 3.37 7.98 6.96
N LEU A 131 3.15 7.60 8.22
CA LEU A 131 1.99 6.83 8.65
C LEU A 131 1.21 7.56 9.74
N ALA A 132 -0.09 7.40 9.73
CA ALA A 132 -1.01 7.86 10.77
C ALA A 132 -1.92 6.73 11.23
N HIS A 133 -2.18 6.71 12.53
CA HIS A 133 -2.99 5.70 13.22
C HIS A 133 -4.17 6.36 13.94
N PRO A 134 -5.38 5.80 13.88
CA PRO A 134 -6.56 6.41 14.50
C PRO A 134 -6.50 6.46 16.03
N PHE A 135 -5.58 5.71 16.66
CA PHE A 135 -5.35 5.77 18.10
C PHE A 135 -4.35 6.87 18.54
N GLY A 136 -4.08 7.84 17.63
CA GLY A 136 -3.38 9.07 17.98
C GLY A 136 -1.86 9.01 17.88
N ILE A 137 -1.31 8.16 17.02
CA ILE A 137 0.12 8.10 16.70
C ILE A 137 0.32 8.49 15.24
N ALA A 138 1.39 9.24 14.96
CA ALA A 138 1.91 9.44 13.62
C ALA A 138 3.42 9.21 13.61
N GLU A 139 3.90 8.57 12.54
CA GLU A 139 5.27 8.11 12.41
C GLU A 139 5.87 8.53 11.07
N ILE A 140 7.11 8.94 11.08
CA ILE A 140 7.92 9.11 9.86
C ILE A 140 9.08 8.13 9.96
N TYR A 141 9.18 7.28 8.97
CA TYR A 141 10.27 6.33 8.81
C TYR A 141 11.20 6.80 7.70
N VAL A 142 12.48 6.50 7.89
CA VAL A 142 13.50 6.62 6.85
C VAL A 142 14.20 5.28 6.75
N GLY A 143 14.51 4.87 5.54
CA GLY A 143 15.18 3.60 5.32
C GLY A 143 15.67 3.43 3.90
N THR A 144 15.95 2.19 3.52
CA THR A 144 16.54 1.88 2.20
C THR A 144 15.79 0.73 1.54
N VAL A 145 15.79 0.74 0.20
CA VAL A 145 15.34 -0.40 -0.59
C VAL A 145 16.50 -1.05 -1.30
N THR A 146 16.61 -2.38 -1.17
CA THR A 146 17.62 -3.21 -1.84
C THR A 146 16.93 -4.38 -2.53
N GLY A 147 16.85 -4.34 -3.85
CA GLY A 147 16.02 -5.28 -4.60
C GLY A 147 14.54 -5.15 -4.21
N THR A 148 14.00 -6.20 -3.61
CA THR A 148 12.61 -6.23 -3.11
C THR A 148 12.54 -6.20 -1.58
N ARG A 149 13.63 -5.83 -0.89
CA ARG A 149 13.71 -5.69 0.56
C ARG A 149 13.75 -4.21 0.93
N ILE A 150 12.97 -3.83 1.93
CA ILE A 150 12.91 -2.47 2.49
C ILE A 150 13.13 -2.57 4.00
N ASP A 151 14.13 -1.85 4.48
CA ASP A 151 14.43 -1.71 5.90
C ASP A 151 14.11 -0.26 6.32
N LEU A 152 13.26 -0.09 7.35
CA LEU A 152 12.77 1.21 7.83
C LEU A 152 13.01 1.35 9.33
N ASP A 153 13.46 2.52 9.77
CA ASP A 153 13.54 2.89 11.19
C ASP A 153 12.76 4.19 11.40
N SER A 154 12.03 4.30 12.52
CA SER A 154 11.28 5.51 12.83
C SER A 154 12.23 6.67 13.17
N ASN A 155 12.21 7.70 12.34
CA ASN A 155 12.98 8.92 12.53
C ASN A 155 12.25 9.93 13.41
N VAL A 156 10.92 10.01 13.26
CA VAL A 156 10.03 10.84 14.05
C VAL A 156 8.80 10.03 14.44
N LEU A 157 8.47 10.08 15.72
CA LEU A 157 7.26 9.52 16.26
C LEU A 157 6.60 10.57 17.14
N ILE A 158 5.36 10.92 16.84
CA ILE A 158 4.56 11.86 17.61
C ILE A 158 3.27 11.19 18.06
N ARG A 159 2.78 11.59 19.22
CA ARG A 159 1.56 11.03 19.79
C ARG A 159 0.70 12.10 20.48
N THR A 160 -0.60 11.84 20.50
CA THR A 160 -1.52 12.61 21.33
C THR A 160 -1.36 12.25 22.80
N ALA A 161 -1.87 13.10 23.69
CA ALA A 161 -1.77 12.86 25.13
C ALA A 161 -2.46 11.57 25.61
N THR A 162 -3.42 11.05 24.83
CA THR A 162 -4.19 9.84 25.16
C THR A 162 -3.66 8.58 24.49
N ALA A 163 -2.72 8.72 23.56
CA ALA A 163 -2.12 7.58 22.87
C ALA A 163 -1.15 6.80 23.78
N ARG A 164 -0.99 5.52 23.51
CA ARG A 164 0.02 4.68 24.19
C ARG A 164 1.41 5.23 23.91
N GLU A 165 2.30 5.02 24.86
CA GLU A 165 3.70 5.39 24.69
C GLU A 165 4.39 4.38 23.77
N VAL A 166 4.76 4.87 22.58
CA VAL A 166 5.64 4.21 21.62
C VAL A 166 6.78 5.16 21.37
N THR A 167 8.02 4.69 21.46
CA THR A 167 9.23 5.53 21.36
C THR A 167 10.05 5.21 20.12
N ARG A 168 9.95 3.99 19.60
CA ARG A 168 10.62 3.57 18.37
C ARG A 168 9.87 2.42 17.71
N SER A 169 9.90 2.38 16.40
CA SER A 169 9.42 1.27 15.59
C SER A 169 10.37 1.01 14.43
N VAL A 170 10.66 -0.25 14.17
CA VAL A 170 11.48 -0.70 13.04
C VAL A 170 10.64 -1.63 12.21
N ARG A 171 10.67 -1.46 10.88
CA ARG A 171 9.87 -2.26 9.95
C ARG A 171 10.75 -2.86 8.87
N LEU A 172 10.54 -4.11 8.57
CA LEU A 172 11.13 -4.82 7.46
C LEU A 172 10.02 -5.30 6.53
N TYR A 173 10.13 -5.00 5.24
CA TYR A 173 9.23 -5.54 4.21
C TYR A 173 10.07 -6.25 3.14
N GLY A 174 9.52 -7.28 2.51
CA GLY A 174 10.20 -7.92 1.38
C GLY A 174 9.33 -8.95 0.67
N LEU A 175 9.63 -9.17 -0.62
CA LEU A 175 9.09 -10.33 -1.30
C LEU A 175 9.87 -11.56 -0.89
N ILE A 176 9.14 -12.61 -0.54
CA ILE A 176 9.68 -13.93 -0.24
C ILE A 176 9.47 -14.88 -1.43
N GLU A 177 9.99 -16.09 -1.33
CA GLU A 177 9.79 -17.12 -2.33
C GLU A 177 8.30 -17.34 -2.63
N GLY A 178 7.96 -17.40 -3.92
CA GLY A 178 6.57 -17.47 -4.39
C GLY A 178 5.94 -16.12 -4.69
N GLY A 179 6.63 -14.98 -4.40
CA GLY A 179 6.17 -13.63 -4.73
C GLY A 179 5.24 -13.02 -3.70
N ASP A 180 5.09 -13.61 -2.51
CA ASP A 180 4.31 -13.06 -1.41
C ASP A 180 5.07 -11.92 -0.73
N LEU A 181 4.34 -10.94 -0.23
CA LEU A 181 4.87 -9.87 0.60
C LEU A 181 4.91 -10.34 2.05
N ALA A 182 6.09 -10.34 2.65
CA ALA A 182 6.25 -10.56 4.08
C ALA A 182 6.74 -9.29 4.76
N TYR A 183 6.38 -9.12 6.03
CA TYR A 183 6.93 -8.05 6.85
C TYR A 183 7.10 -8.47 8.31
N ALA A 184 7.96 -7.74 9.01
CA ALA A 184 8.12 -7.78 10.46
C ALA A 184 8.18 -6.36 11.00
N ILE A 185 7.61 -6.15 12.18
CA ILE A 185 7.62 -4.88 12.91
C ILE A 185 8.12 -5.16 14.32
N ASP A 186 9.20 -4.47 14.69
CA ASP A 186 9.67 -4.39 16.07
C ASP A 186 9.25 -3.05 16.65
N MET A 187 8.93 -3.03 17.94
CA MET A 187 8.44 -1.84 18.62
C MET A 187 9.09 -1.68 20.00
N GLU A 188 9.37 -0.43 20.35
CA GLU A 188 9.78 -0.01 21.68
C GLU A 188 8.64 0.80 22.29
N ALA A 189 8.04 0.31 23.38
CA ALA A 189 6.84 0.92 23.97
C ALA A 189 6.73 0.64 25.47
N GLY A 190 6.13 1.58 26.21
CA GLY A 190 5.84 1.42 27.62
C GLY A 190 7.09 1.16 28.48
N GLY A 191 8.24 1.77 28.13
CA GLY A 191 9.52 1.61 28.83
C GLY A 191 10.22 0.27 28.59
N LYS A 192 9.73 -0.56 27.67
CA LYS A 192 10.34 -1.84 27.27
C LYS A 192 11.24 -1.65 26.06
N PRO A 193 12.34 -2.42 25.94
CA PRO A 193 13.26 -2.31 24.80
C PRO A 193 12.61 -2.73 23.48
N LEU A 194 13.25 -2.39 22.38
CA LEU A 194 12.84 -2.79 21.03
C LEU A 194 12.75 -4.31 20.95
N GLN A 195 11.58 -4.82 20.60
CA GLN A 195 11.30 -6.24 20.51
C GLN A 195 10.23 -6.53 19.45
N SER A 196 10.15 -7.77 19.00
CA SER A 196 9.18 -8.20 18.00
C SER A 196 7.75 -7.92 18.46
N HIS A 197 6.95 -7.34 17.55
CA HIS A 197 5.56 -6.96 17.78
C HIS A 197 4.60 -7.59 16.79
N LEU A 198 4.84 -7.44 15.48
CA LEU A 198 3.98 -7.97 14.42
C LEU A 198 4.80 -8.62 13.32
N SER A 199 4.26 -9.67 12.70
CA SER A 199 4.74 -10.18 11.43
C SER A 199 3.59 -10.76 10.61
N ALA A 200 3.68 -10.66 9.28
CA ALA A 200 2.66 -11.24 8.39
C ALA A 200 3.24 -11.72 7.07
N ARG A 201 2.46 -12.58 6.40
CA ARG A 201 2.64 -13.00 5.03
C ARG A 201 1.36 -12.72 4.25
N LEU A 202 1.50 -12.01 3.14
CA LEU A 202 0.38 -11.53 2.35
C LEU A 202 0.55 -11.95 0.89
N HIS A 203 -0.51 -12.45 0.29
CA HIS A 203 -0.58 -12.78 -1.12
C HIS A 203 -1.12 -11.59 -1.90
N ARG A 204 -0.65 -11.40 -3.14
CA ARG A 204 -1.19 -10.37 -4.02
C ARG A 204 -2.63 -10.75 -4.40
N SER A 205 -3.58 -9.85 -4.14
CA SER A 205 -4.96 -10.02 -4.59
C SER A 205 -5.05 -9.84 -6.11
N PRO A 206 -5.85 -10.66 -6.82
CA PRO A 206 -6.16 -10.41 -8.22
C PRO A 206 -6.77 -9.01 -8.40
N SER A 207 -6.37 -8.32 -9.45
CA SER A 207 -6.94 -7.02 -9.87
C SER A 207 -8.29 -7.19 -10.49
#